data_8629d112e2ba35f115eb32d1814d2a44
#
_entry.id   8629d112e2ba35f115eb32d1814d2a44
#
_cell.length_a   1.000
_cell.length_b   1.000
_cell.length_c   1.000
_cell.angle_alpha   90.00
_cell.angle_beta   90.00
_cell.angle_gamma   90.00
#
_symmetry.space_group_name_H-M   'P 1'
#
loop_
_entity.id
_entity.type
_entity.pdbx_description
1 polymer ?
#
loop_
_entity_poly.entity_id
_entity_poly.type
_entity_poly.pdbx_seq_one_letter_code
_entity_poly.pdbx_strand_id
1 'polypeptide(L)'
;MVTFSRRSLAALAAACALVSSGTSSAYAQQKPKIAVSSLTLPVFNPLVWNIMKASGFDAKNGFELDIHAYPSISAFYAAFSTGETEALIGGPTILQKLYQEGVPLRIFGTGFTLADLVVFAKDPNIKSLADLKGKQLAADMGGSQFQVIKIYTNAKGIDLGKDITVVNANFAVARAQLEADRVDAALVIEPLASITLRQSPSWKIIFNGAQGWKEITGQEGWEIVPALRAETIARLPEAPKMLLAALQDVANVLHKETDAADKIAVDTTKLPPGILKAAVDSGRLQMIVRPAWEPATRQSITDMMQRAVKAGFYQAMPDNKIIYAP
;
A
#
# COMPACT_ATOMS: atom_id res chain seq x y z
N MET A 1 -56.98 56.21 -41.73
CA MET A 1 -55.71 56.08 -42.40
C MET A 1 -54.65 56.60 -41.41
N VAL A 2 -53.99 55.74 -40.66
CA VAL A 2 -53.03 56.13 -39.63
C VAL A 2 -51.65 55.72 -40.17
N THR A 3 -50.82 56.71 -40.52
CA THR A 3 -49.47 56.47 -41.01
C THR A 3 -48.51 56.27 -39.88
N PHE A 4 -47.97 55.06 -39.73
CA PHE A 4 -46.88 54.77 -38.81
C PHE A 4 -45.53 55.28 -39.37
N SER A 5 -44.88 56.12 -38.61
CA SER A 5 -43.60 56.71 -38.89
C SER A 5 -42.48 55.68 -38.81
N ARG A 6 -41.56 55.69 -39.78
CA ARG A 6 -40.35 54.85 -39.90
C ARG A 6 -39.36 54.90 -38.72
N ARG A 7 -39.62 55.76 -37.73
CA ARG A 7 -38.73 55.94 -36.55
C ARG A 7 -39.01 55.03 -35.40
N SER A 8 -40.16 54.30 -35.42
CA SER A 8 -40.55 53.42 -34.32
C SER A 8 -40.04 51.96 -34.48
N LEU A 9 -39.49 51.56 -35.62
CA LEU A 9 -38.95 50.25 -35.92
C LEU A 9 -37.48 50.06 -35.56
N ALA A 10 -36.71 51.19 -35.35
CA ALA A 10 -35.32 51.12 -35.02
C ALA A 10 -35.02 50.91 -33.50
N ALA A 11 -36.01 51.18 -32.64
CA ALA A 11 -35.85 51.07 -31.18
C ALA A 11 -36.15 49.68 -30.63
N LEU A 12 -36.78 48.76 -31.38
CA LEU A 12 -37.09 47.39 -30.94
C LEU A 12 -35.98 46.40 -31.31
N ALA A 13 -35.10 46.72 -32.24
CA ALA A 13 -34.00 45.85 -32.64
C ALA A 13 -32.74 45.96 -31.73
N ALA A 14 -32.64 47.05 -30.94
CA ALA A 14 -31.51 47.26 -30.03
C ALA A 14 -31.70 46.60 -28.62
N ALA A 15 -32.92 46.18 -28.27
CA ALA A 15 -33.22 45.59 -26.96
C ALA A 15 -33.03 44.04 -26.90
N CYS A 16 -32.88 43.36 -28.05
CA CYS A 16 -32.67 41.90 -28.09
C CYS A 16 -31.20 41.46 -28.18
N ALA A 17 -30.25 42.40 -28.26
CA ALA A 17 -28.82 42.07 -28.41
C ALA A 17 -28.02 42.06 -27.10
N LEU A 18 -28.65 42.29 -25.94
CA LEU A 18 -27.96 42.40 -24.62
C LEU A 18 -28.30 41.35 -23.60
N VAL A 19 -28.93 40.21 -23.98
CA VAL A 19 -29.28 39.13 -23.05
C VAL A 19 -28.63 37.77 -23.46
N SER A 20 -27.52 37.82 -24.21
CA SER A 20 -26.69 36.63 -24.42
C SER A 20 -25.32 36.77 -23.76
N SER A 21 -25.24 37.47 -22.61
CA SER A 21 -24.19 37.21 -21.63
C SER A 21 -24.49 35.85 -21.04
N GLY A 22 -24.16 34.81 -21.79
CA GLY A 22 -24.20 33.45 -21.31
C GLY A 22 -23.42 33.39 -20.00
N THR A 23 -24.13 33.29 -18.91
CA THR A 23 -23.60 32.69 -17.69
C THR A 23 -23.17 31.27 -18.10
N SER A 24 -21.94 31.13 -18.59
CA SER A 24 -21.22 29.86 -18.52
C SER A 24 -21.16 29.56 -17.04
N SER A 25 -22.22 28.93 -16.50
CA SER A 25 -22.12 28.22 -15.29
C SER A 25 -21.03 27.19 -15.57
N ALA A 26 -19.81 27.49 -15.12
CA ALA A 26 -18.78 26.53 -15.02
C ALA A 26 -19.36 25.46 -14.06
N TYR A 27 -20.00 24.44 -14.61
CA TYR A 27 -20.25 23.21 -13.89
C TYR A 27 -18.86 22.79 -13.46
N ALA A 28 -18.54 23.01 -12.19
CA ALA A 28 -17.34 22.44 -11.59
C ALA A 28 -17.44 20.95 -11.89
N GLN A 29 -16.65 20.50 -12.84
CA GLN A 29 -16.67 19.11 -13.29
C GLN A 29 -16.39 18.27 -12.05
N GLN A 30 -17.41 17.53 -11.60
CA GLN A 30 -17.30 16.74 -10.39
C GLN A 30 -16.13 15.78 -10.56
N LYS A 31 -15.14 15.87 -9.67
CA LYS A 31 -13.95 15.03 -9.75
C LYS A 31 -14.34 13.58 -9.75
N PRO A 32 -13.70 12.72 -10.55
CA PRO A 32 -13.96 11.30 -10.52
C PRO A 32 -13.66 10.74 -9.13
N LYS A 33 -14.57 9.92 -8.62
CA LYS A 33 -14.43 9.23 -7.35
C LYS A 33 -13.69 7.91 -7.57
N ILE A 34 -12.74 7.59 -6.68
CA ILE A 34 -12.01 6.32 -6.68
C ILE A 34 -12.18 5.68 -5.30
N ALA A 35 -12.89 4.55 -5.27
CA ALA A 35 -13.08 3.76 -4.06
C ALA A 35 -11.82 2.93 -3.77
N VAL A 36 -11.27 3.05 -2.56
CA VAL A 36 -10.05 2.34 -2.16
C VAL A 36 -10.28 1.44 -0.96
N SER A 37 -9.68 0.25 -0.99
CA SER A 37 -9.63 -0.62 0.18
C SER A 37 -8.60 -0.09 1.18
N SER A 38 -8.99 -0.05 2.44
CA SER A 38 -8.16 0.27 3.60
C SER A 38 -8.33 -0.79 4.69
N LEU A 39 -7.50 -0.74 5.73
CA LEU A 39 -7.59 -1.62 6.90
C LEU A 39 -7.94 -0.81 8.15
N THR A 40 -8.66 -1.44 9.10
CA THR A 40 -8.81 -0.90 10.46
C THR A 40 -7.74 -1.43 11.42
N LEU A 41 -6.85 -2.30 10.93
CA LEU A 41 -5.76 -2.89 11.70
C LEU A 41 -4.65 -1.85 11.98
N PRO A 42 -3.88 -2.01 13.08
CA PRO A 42 -2.75 -1.16 13.39
C PRO A 42 -1.54 -1.45 12.48
N VAL A 43 -1.70 -1.16 11.20
CA VAL A 43 -0.68 -1.26 10.13
C VAL A 43 -0.61 0.06 9.38
N PHE A 44 0.43 0.30 8.59
CA PHE A 44 0.56 1.60 7.89
C PHE A 44 -0.28 1.74 6.61
N ASN A 45 -0.92 0.68 6.13
CA ASN A 45 -1.80 0.77 4.95
C ASN A 45 -2.87 1.88 5.06
N PRO A 46 -3.65 2.00 6.18
CA PRO A 46 -4.63 3.08 6.31
C PRO A 46 -4.01 4.47 6.36
N LEU A 47 -2.78 4.60 6.84
CA LEU A 47 -2.11 5.89 6.96
C LEU A 47 -1.87 6.56 5.60
N VAL A 48 -1.58 5.79 4.56
CA VAL A 48 -1.39 6.31 3.19
C VAL A 48 -2.63 7.08 2.73
N TRP A 49 -3.80 6.45 2.87
CA TRP A 49 -5.07 7.05 2.47
C TRP A 49 -5.48 8.22 3.35
N ASN A 50 -5.23 8.10 4.67
CA ASN A 50 -5.53 9.15 5.63
C ASN A 50 -4.66 10.40 5.42
N ILE A 51 -3.36 10.25 5.17
CA ILE A 51 -2.48 11.37 4.80
C ILE A 51 -2.95 11.99 3.49
N MET A 52 -3.24 11.17 2.46
CA MET A 52 -3.71 11.65 1.18
C MET A 52 -4.97 12.50 1.31
N LYS A 53 -5.96 12.03 2.09
CA LYS A 53 -7.24 12.74 2.30
C LYS A 53 -7.08 13.98 3.17
N ALA A 54 -6.39 13.86 4.31
CA ALA A 54 -6.19 14.97 5.24
C ALA A 54 -5.37 16.13 4.64
N SER A 55 -4.45 15.82 3.74
CA SER A 55 -3.61 16.80 3.03
C SER A 55 -4.23 17.30 1.71
N GLY A 56 -5.41 16.77 1.31
CA GLY A 56 -6.09 17.16 0.06
C GLY A 56 -5.34 16.73 -1.21
N PHE A 57 -4.49 15.72 -1.14
CA PHE A 57 -3.70 15.27 -2.29
C PHE A 57 -4.54 14.58 -3.35
N ASP A 58 -5.66 13.95 -2.97
CA ASP A 58 -6.66 13.45 -3.90
C ASP A 58 -7.24 14.60 -4.76
N ALA A 59 -7.70 15.65 -4.09
CA ALA A 59 -8.26 16.81 -4.76
C ALA A 59 -7.22 17.57 -5.61
N LYS A 60 -5.98 17.70 -5.13
CA LYS A 60 -4.85 18.29 -5.85
C LYS A 60 -4.57 17.54 -7.14
N ASN A 61 -4.64 16.20 -7.10
CA ASN A 61 -4.34 15.34 -8.24
C ASN A 61 -5.59 14.98 -9.08
N GLY A 62 -6.72 15.69 -8.90
CA GLY A 62 -7.84 15.68 -9.83
C GLY A 62 -8.89 14.59 -9.57
N PHE A 63 -8.90 13.91 -8.41
CA PHE A 63 -9.90 12.91 -8.04
C PHE A 63 -10.44 13.15 -6.63
N GLU A 64 -11.45 12.39 -6.23
CA GLU A 64 -11.96 12.30 -4.87
C GLU A 64 -11.73 10.88 -4.35
N LEU A 65 -11.04 10.77 -3.20
CA LEU A 65 -10.78 9.52 -2.55
C LEU A 65 -11.99 9.07 -1.70
N ASP A 66 -12.45 7.83 -1.93
CA ASP A 66 -13.51 7.17 -1.14
C ASP A 66 -12.91 5.97 -0.40
N ILE A 67 -12.72 6.10 0.92
CA ILE A 67 -11.99 5.12 1.72
C ILE A 67 -12.96 4.13 2.36
N HIS A 68 -12.85 2.85 1.98
CA HIS A 68 -13.60 1.73 2.58
C HIS A 68 -12.66 0.93 3.48
N ALA A 69 -12.93 0.92 4.77
CA ALA A 69 -12.08 0.29 5.78
C ALA A 69 -12.60 -1.08 6.22
N TYR A 70 -11.75 -2.09 6.20
CA TYR A 70 -12.08 -3.49 6.49
C TYR A 70 -11.33 -4.01 7.72
N PRO A 71 -11.98 -4.87 8.53
CA PRO A 71 -11.41 -5.34 9.80
C PRO A 71 -10.39 -6.49 9.65
N SER A 72 -10.23 -7.04 8.44
CA SER A 72 -9.31 -8.15 8.20
C SER A 72 -8.67 -8.07 6.82
N ILE A 73 -7.50 -8.68 6.68
CA ILE A 73 -6.79 -8.81 5.39
C ILE A 73 -7.66 -9.54 4.35
N SER A 74 -8.41 -10.57 4.77
CA SER A 74 -9.30 -11.31 3.85
C SER A 74 -10.42 -10.42 3.32
N ALA A 75 -11.10 -9.65 4.17
CA ALA A 75 -12.16 -8.74 3.75
C ALA A 75 -11.62 -7.60 2.85
N PHE A 76 -10.44 -7.07 3.16
CA PHE A 76 -9.74 -6.07 2.37
C PHE A 76 -9.48 -6.52 0.93
N TYR A 77 -8.94 -7.73 0.73
CA TYR A 77 -8.71 -8.26 -0.61
C TYR A 77 -10.02 -8.72 -1.30
N ALA A 78 -11.00 -9.23 -0.53
CA ALA A 78 -12.29 -9.63 -1.08
C ALA A 78 -13.05 -8.45 -1.70
N ALA A 79 -13.09 -7.29 -1.03
CA ALA A 79 -13.73 -6.09 -1.54
C ALA A 79 -13.13 -5.63 -2.88
N PHE A 80 -11.80 -5.67 -2.99
CA PHE A 80 -11.13 -5.37 -4.26
C PHE A 80 -11.41 -6.44 -5.33
N SER A 81 -11.41 -7.72 -4.96
CA SER A 81 -11.65 -8.83 -5.90
C SER A 81 -13.05 -8.78 -6.49
N THR A 82 -14.06 -8.42 -5.71
CA THR A 82 -15.46 -8.31 -6.14
C THR A 82 -15.76 -7.02 -6.90
N GLY A 83 -14.88 -6.01 -6.84
CA GLY A 83 -15.08 -4.69 -7.44
C GLY A 83 -15.87 -3.73 -6.57
N GLU A 84 -16.09 -4.04 -5.28
CA GLU A 84 -16.62 -3.10 -4.30
C GLU A 84 -15.67 -1.91 -4.12
N THR A 85 -14.36 -2.15 -4.23
CA THR A 85 -13.34 -1.11 -4.30
C THR A 85 -12.54 -1.23 -5.59
N GLU A 86 -12.02 -0.09 -6.06
CA GLU A 86 -11.38 0.08 -7.36
C GLU A 86 -9.85 0.05 -7.29
N ALA A 87 -9.31 0.43 -6.12
CA ALA A 87 -7.88 0.47 -5.87
C ALA A 87 -7.53 -0.06 -4.48
N LEU A 88 -6.29 -0.53 -4.34
CA LEU A 88 -5.68 -0.89 -3.06
C LEU A 88 -4.16 -0.73 -3.13
N ILE A 89 -3.53 -0.81 -1.95
CA ILE A 89 -2.08 -0.99 -1.82
C ILE A 89 -1.87 -2.32 -1.08
N GLY A 90 -1.30 -3.32 -1.76
CA GLY A 90 -1.21 -4.68 -1.23
C GLY A 90 0.06 -5.42 -1.63
N GLY A 91 0.32 -6.57 -1.03
CA GLY A 91 1.50 -7.38 -1.30
C GLY A 91 1.57 -7.87 -2.75
N PRO A 92 2.68 -7.67 -3.47
CA PRO A 92 2.78 -7.99 -4.89
C PRO A 92 2.52 -9.48 -5.18
N THR A 93 2.90 -10.37 -4.27
CA THR A 93 2.68 -11.82 -4.44
C THR A 93 1.22 -12.22 -4.18
N ILE A 94 0.50 -11.50 -3.31
CA ILE A 94 -0.95 -11.71 -3.14
C ILE A 94 -1.71 -11.15 -4.35
N LEU A 95 -1.29 -10.00 -4.91
CA LEU A 95 -1.86 -9.46 -6.14
C LEU A 95 -1.63 -10.43 -7.32
N GLN A 96 -0.48 -11.12 -7.38
CA GLN A 96 -0.22 -12.20 -8.32
C GLN A 96 -1.28 -13.32 -8.20
N LYS A 97 -1.56 -13.77 -6.97
CA LYS A 97 -2.59 -14.76 -6.70
C LYS A 97 -3.95 -14.32 -7.21
N LEU A 98 -4.40 -13.13 -6.80
CA LEU A 98 -5.70 -12.58 -7.21
C LEU A 98 -5.82 -12.49 -8.74
N TYR A 99 -4.77 -12.02 -9.41
CA TYR A 99 -4.73 -11.96 -10.86
C TYR A 99 -4.90 -13.33 -11.51
N GLN A 100 -4.22 -14.36 -10.99
CA GLN A 100 -4.33 -15.74 -11.48
C GLN A 100 -5.70 -16.37 -11.18
N GLU A 101 -6.39 -15.91 -10.15
CA GLU A 101 -7.77 -16.25 -9.80
C GLU A 101 -8.81 -15.49 -10.66
N GLY A 102 -8.36 -14.67 -11.61
CA GLY A 102 -9.21 -13.97 -12.57
C GLY A 102 -9.60 -12.55 -12.18
N VAL A 103 -9.05 -11.98 -11.09
CA VAL A 103 -9.29 -10.57 -10.74
C VAL A 103 -8.59 -9.67 -11.76
N PRO A 104 -9.30 -8.82 -12.51
CA PRO A 104 -8.72 -7.98 -13.56
C PRO A 104 -8.04 -6.76 -12.95
N LEU A 105 -6.83 -6.93 -12.46
CA LEU A 105 -6.04 -5.87 -11.81
C LEU A 105 -4.80 -5.46 -12.63
N ARG A 106 -4.29 -4.28 -12.32
CA ARG A 106 -3.02 -3.74 -12.84
C ARG A 106 -2.23 -3.10 -11.71
N ILE A 107 -1.01 -3.55 -11.46
CA ILE A 107 -0.04 -2.91 -10.57
C ILE A 107 0.56 -1.73 -11.34
N PHE A 108 0.46 -0.51 -10.80
CA PHE A 108 0.87 0.69 -11.51
C PHE A 108 2.05 1.44 -10.89
N GLY A 109 2.52 1.02 -9.72
CA GLY A 109 3.65 1.66 -9.04
C GLY A 109 4.24 0.81 -7.93
N THR A 110 5.12 1.44 -7.15
CA THR A 110 5.66 0.90 -5.91
C THR A 110 5.14 1.68 -4.69
N GLY A 111 5.32 1.14 -3.49
CA GLY A 111 4.86 1.72 -2.25
C GLY A 111 5.89 1.53 -1.14
N PHE A 112 5.56 0.80 -0.07
CA PHE A 112 6.50 0.52 1.01
C PHE A 112 7.48 -0.58 0.62
N THR A 113 8.74 -0.39 1.03
CA THR A 113 9.77 -1.42 0.91
C THR A 113 9.59 -2.47 2.02
N LEU A 114 10.31 -3.59 1.92
CA LEU A 114 10.33 -4.63 2.94
C LEU A 114 11.05 -4.23 4.25
N ALA A 115 11.41 -2.95 4.42
CA ALA A 115 12.13 -2.48 5.60
C ALA A 115 11.29 -2.55 6.89
N ASP A 116 9.96 -2.51 6.76
CA ASP A 116 9.02 -2.58 7.87
C ASP A 116 8.80 -4.00 8.43
N LEU A 117 9.21 -5.00 7.66
CA LEU A 117 9.14 -6.41 8.03
C LEU A 117 10.33 -6.79 8.91
N VAL A 118 10.07 -7.17 10.15
CA VAL A 118 11.11 -7.60 11.09
C VAL A 118 10.73 -8.88 11.84
N VAL A 119 11.75 -9.62 12.27
CA VAL A 119 11.60 -10.74 13.20
C VAL A 119 12.29 -10.38 14.51
N PHE A 120 11.56 -10.48 15.61
CA PHE A 120 12.08 -10.28 16.96
C PHE A 120 12.41 -11.60 17.66
N ALA A 121 13.44 -11.56 18.50
CA ALA A 121 13.72 -12.56 19.52
C ALA A 121 14.05 -11.89 20.86
N LYS A 122 13.83 -12.61 21.99
CA LYS A 122 14.18 -12.18 23.34
C LYS A 122 15.51 -12.78 23.80
N ASP A 123 15.78 -14.04 23.40
CA ASP A 123 17.03 -14.72 23.74
C ASP A 123 18.21 -14.05 23.01
N PRO A 124 19.22 -13.53 23.75
CA PRO A 124 20.40 -12.88 23.18
C PRO A 124 21.26 -13.81 22.32
N ASN A 125 21.08 -15.12 22.44
CA ASN A 125 21.79 -16.11 21.64
C ASN A 125 21.19 -16.28 20.24
N ILE A 126 19.95 -15.87 20.02
CA ILE A 126 19.28 -15.88 18.72
C ILE A 126 19.61 -14.55 18.01
N LYS A 127 20.45 -14.59 16.98
CA LYS A 127 20.97 -13.40 16.27
C LYS A 127 20.50 -13.35 14.82
N SER A 128 19.98 -14.45 14.29
CA SER A 128 19.55 -14.60 12.90
C SER A 128 18.43 -15.63 12.78
N LEU A 129 17.79 -15.72 11.60
CA LEU A 129 16.84 -16.78 11.31
C LEU A 129 17.47 -18.19 11.33
N ALA A 130 18.77 -18.30 11.10
CA ALA A 130 19.47 -19.59 11.15
C ALA A 130 19.52 -20.15 12.60
N ASP A 131 19.56 -19.28 13.60
CA ASP A 131 19.58 -19.69 15.02
C ASP A 131 18.22 -20.18 15.51
N LEU A 132 17.18 -20.08 14.68
CA LEU A 132 15.84 -20.60 14.97
C LEU A 132 15.67 -22.09 14.62
N LYS A 133 16.71 -22.80 14.14
CA LYS A 133 16.61 -24.24 13.90
C LYS A 133 16.25 -24.98 15.19
N GLY A 134 15.21 -25.82 15.11
CA GLY A 134 14.61 -26.52 16.27
C GLY A 134 13.74 -25.65 17.17
N LYS A 135 13.46 -24.39 16.81
CA LYS A 135 12.70 -23.41 17.58
C LYS A 135 11.40 -23.03 16.91
N GLN A 136 10.62 -22.15 17.55
CA GLN A 136 9.30 -21.74 17.10
C GLN A 136 9.30 -20.26 16.66
N LEU A 137 8.75 -20.01 15.48
CA LEU A 137 8.49 -18.69 14.92
C LEU A 137 6.98 -18.44 14.81
N ALA A 138 6.45 -17.45 15.48
CA ALA A 138 5.06 -17.01 15.24
C ALA A 138 5.02 -16.05 14.04
N ALA A 139 4.16 -16.37 13.07
CA ALA A 139 3.99 -15.59 11.84
C ALA A 139 2.58 -15.76 11.25
N ASP A 140 2.07 -14.74 10.56
CA ASP A 140 0.83 -14.83 9.77
C ASP A 140 1.13 -15.53 8.43
N MET A 141 0.79 -16.82 8.36
CA MET A 141 1.07 -17.65 7.18
C MET A 141 0.26 -17.26 5.93
N GLY A 142 -0.81 -16.47 6.08
CA GLY A 142 -1.65 -15.99 4.97
C GLY A 142 -1.12 -14.74 4.29
N GLY A 143 -0.14 -14.06 4.89
CA GLY A 143 0.39 -12.79 4.41
C GLY A 143 1.58 -12.91 3.44
N SER A 144 1.80 -11.87 2.63
CA SER A 144 3.00 -11.74 1.77
C SER A 144 4.30 -11.72 2.59
N GLN A 145 4.24 -11.23 3.81
CA GLN A 145 5.39 -11.15 4.73
C GLN A 145 5.95 -12.53 5.07
N PHE A 146 5.07 -13.50 5.32
CA PHE A 146 5.49 -14.89 5.51
C PHE A 146 6.12 -15.48 4.25
N GLN A 147 5.57 -15.16 3.07
CA GLN A 147 6.16 -15.61 1.81
C GLN A 147 7.59 -15.06 1.63
N VAL A 148 7.83 -13.80 1.98
CA VAL A 148 9.19 -13.20 1.95
C VAL A 148 10.15 -13.95 2.87
N ILE A 149 9.76 -14.24 4.12
CA ILE A 149 10.59 -15.02 5.05
C ILE A 149 10.88 -16.41 4.47
N LYS A 150 9.88 -17.09 3.92
CA LYS A 150 10.07 -18.43 3.33
C LYS A 150 10.98 -18.40 2.10
N ILE A 151 10.86 -17.37 1.25
CA ILE A 151 11.77 -17.18 0.11
C ILE A 151 13.22 -16.99 0.59
N TYR A 152 13.40 -16.13 1.61
CA TYR A 152 14.71 -15.89 2.19
C TYR A 152 15.31 -17.15 2.83
N THR A 153 14.55 -17.82 3.69
CA THR A 153 15.05 -19.03 4.39
C THR A 153 15.35 -20.16 3.42
N ASN A 154 14.54 -20.38 2.38
CA ASN A 154 14.81 -21.34 1.32
C ASN A 154 16.12 -21.02 0.59
N ALA A 155 16.40 -19.73 0.29
CA ALA A 155 17.64 -19.30 -0.34
C ALA A 155 18.87 -19.52 0.57
N LYS A 156 18.68 -19.62 1.88
CA LYS A 156 19.69 -19.95 2.89
C LYS A 156 19.75 -21.43 3.26
N GLY A 157 18.98 -22.29 2.59
CA GLY A 157 18.94 -23.72 2.88
C GLY A 157 18.25 -24.07 4.21
N ILE A 158 17.32 -23.22 4.66
CA ILE A 158 16.52 -23.42 5.87
C ILE A 158 15.08 -23.68 5.43
N ASP A 159 14.50 -24.80 5.86
CA ASP A 159 13.13 -25.19 5.54
C ASP A 159 12.18 -24.76 6.69
N LEU A 160 11.32 -23.78 6.41
CA LEU A 160 10.22 -23.44 7.33
C LEU A 160 9.20 -24.56 7.34
N GLY A 161 8.93 -25.09 8.54
CA GLY A 161 8.06 -26.25 8.77
C GLY A 161 8.83 -27.51 9.15
N LYS A 162 10.10 -27.64 8.74
CA LYS A 162 10.99 -28.74 9.18
C LYS A 162 12.04 -28.26 10.15
N ASP A 163 12.84 -27.26 9.73
CA ASP A 163 13.93 -26.74 10.56
C ASP A 163 13.43 -25.77 11.63
N ILE A 164 12.36 -25.02 11.31
CA ILE A 164 11.74 -24.05 12.20
C ILE A 164 10.23 -24.32 12.24
N THR A 165 9.68 -24.56 13.44
CA THR A 165 8.24 -24.74 13.61
C THR A 165 7.54 -23.39 13.48
N VAL A 166 6.59 -23.27 12.54
CA VAL A 166 5.81 -22.03 12.37
C VAL A 166 4.49 -22.14 13.13
N VAL A 167 4.26 -21.18 14.03
CA VAL A 167 2.99 -21.00 14.75
C VAL A 167 2.19 -19.92 14.02
N ASN A 168 1.04 -20.30 13.43
CA ASN A 168 0.22 -19.34 12.69
C ASN A 168 -0.45 -18.34 13.64
N ALA A 169 -0.11 -17.06 13.49
CA ALA A 169 -0.63 -15.98 14.32
C ALA A 169 -0.50 -14.64 13.60
N ASN A 170 -1.53 -13.79 13.69
CA ASN A 170 -1.40 -12.41 13.23
C ASN A 170 -0.33 -11.65 14.03
N PHE A 171 0.13 -10.51 13.52
CA PHE A 171 1.26 -9.78 14.08
C PHE A 171 1.12 -9.42 15.56
N ALA A 172 -0.08 -9.02 16.01
CA ALA A 172 -0.33 -8.67 17.42
C ALA A 172 -0.27 -9.91 18.32
N VAL A 173 -0.86 -11.02 17.86
CA VAL A 173 -0.83 -12.31 18.58
C VAL A 173 0.58 -12.89 18.57
N ALA A 174 1.32 -12.82 17.45
CA ALA A 174 2.71 -13.27 17.34
C ALA A 174 3.60 -12.56 18.38
N ARG A 175 3.48 -11.21 18.46
CA ARG A 175 4.17 -10.42 19.48
C ARG A 175 3.80 -10.87 20.89
N ALA A 176 2.50 -11.03 21.19
CA ALA A 176 2.03 -11.44 22.52
C ALA A 176 2.52 -12.86 22.90
N GLN A 177 2.60 -13.79 21.95
CA GLN A 177 3.17 -15.13 22.19
C GLN A 177 4.65 -15.08 22.52
N LEU A 178 5.42 -14.22 21.83
CA LEU A 178 6.84 -13.99 22.16
C LEU A 178 6.99 -13.35 23.54
N GLU A 179 6.13 -12.39 23.88
CA GLU A 179 6.11 -11.74 25.20
C GLU A 179 5.89 -12.76 26.31
N ALA A 180 4.97 -13.71 26.10
CA ALA A 180 4.61 -14.79 27.02
C ALA A 180 5.55 -16.00 26.97
N ASP A 181 6.69 -15.95 26.29
CA ASP A 181 7.65 -17.06 26.10
C ASP A 181 7.03 -18.34 25.52
N ARG A 182 5.98 -18.20 24.70
CA ARG A 182 5.33 -19.34 24.03
C ARG A 182 5.95 -19.68 22.68
N VAL A 183 6.74 -18.76 22.13
CA VAL A 183 7.54 -18.92 20.90
C VAL A 183 8.89 -18.25 21.11
N ASP A 184 9.87 -18.65 20.31
CA ASP A 184 11.25 -18.12 20.39
C ASP A 184 11.42 -16.84 19.59
N ALA A 185 10.61 -16.65 18.55
CA ALA A 185 10.64 -15.47 17.68
C ALA A 185 9.25 -15.09 17.18
N ALA A 186 9.08 -13.82 16.79
CA ALA A 186 7.84 -13.31 16.21
C ALA A 186 8.10 -12.43 15.00
N LEU A 187 7.40 -12.72 13.90
CA LEU A 187 7.32 -11.85 12.73
C LEU A 187 6.31 -10.75 12.99
N VAL A 188 6.76 -9.51 12.88
CA VAL A 188 5.91 -8.33 12.99
C VAL A 188 6.27 -7.31 11.91
N ILE A 189 5.37 -6.34 11.69
CA ILE A 189 5.60 -5.21 10.79
C ILE A 189 5.43 -3.89 11.55
N GLU A 190 5.85 -2.80 10.94
CA GLU A 190 5.55 -1.47 11.48
C GLU A 190 4.02 -1.18 11.41
N PRO A 191 3.45 -0.43 12.36
CA PRO A 191 4.06 0.30 13.49
C PRO A 191 4.32 -0.57 14.73
N LEU A 192 3.92 -1.83 14.71
CA LEU A 192 4.03 -2.72 15.88
C LEU A 192 5.50 -2.97 16.26
N ALA A 193 6.42 -2.94 15.30
CA ALA A 193 7.85 -3.05 15.57
C ALA A 193 8.36 -1.86 16.41
N SER A 194 8.04 -0.61 16.05
CA SER A 194 8.40 0.57 16.82
C SER A 194 7.73 0.60 18.19
N ILE A 195 6.47 0.20 18.30
CA ILE A 195 5.77 0.04 19.58
C ILE A 195 6.50 -0.98 20.46
N THR A 196 6.88 -2.13 19.88
CA THR A 196 7.60 -3.20 20.59
C THR A 196 8.94 -2.70 21.11
N LEU A 197 9.75 -2.03 20.30
CA LEU A 197 11.05 -1.49 20.72
C LEU A 197 10.92 -0.46 21.83
N ARG A 198 9.86 0.37 21.81
CA ARG A 198 9.60 1.35 22.86
C ARG A 198 9.18 0.71 24.18
N GLN A 199 8.37 -0.36 24.12
CA GLN A 199 7.87 -1.07 25.31
C GLN A 199 8.85 -2.11 25.85
N SER A 200 9.63 -2.72 24.96
CA SER A 200 10.53 -3.86 25.26
C SER A 200 11.91 -3.63 24.62
N PRO A 201 12.70 -2.66 25.07
CA PRO A 201 13.96 -2.27 24.42
C PRO A 201 15.06 -3.34 24.49
N SER A 202 14.89 -4.36 25.32
CA SER A 202 15.79 -5.53 25.37
C SER A 202 15.61 -6.51 24.21
N TRP A 203 14.44 -6.49 23.54
CA TRP A 203 14.22 -7.38 22.41
C TRP A 203 15.10 -6.99 21.22
N LYS A 204 15.50 -7.99 20.44
CA LYS A 204 16.39 -7.80 19.31
C LYS A 204 15.69 -8.08 17.99
N ILE A 205 15.92 -7.23 17.00
CA ILE A 205 15.60 -7.54 15.62
C ILE A 205 16.69 -8.48 15.10
N ILE A 206 16.30 -9.71 14.78
CA ILE A 206 17.19 -10.76 14.26
C ILE A 206 17.12 -10.89 12.75
N PHE A 207 16.14 -10.25 12.12
CA PHE A 207 15.96 -10.18 10.67
C PHE A 207 15.23 -8.91 10.29
N ASN A 208 15.67 -8.26 9.21
CA ASN A 208 14.96 -7.18 8.54
C ASN A 208 14.72 -7.57 7.09
N GLY A 209 13.48 -7.41 6.61
CA GLY A 209 13.06 -7.88 5.31
C GLY A 209 13.82 -7.23 4.15
N ALA A 210 14.06 -5.90 4.20
CA ALA A 210 14.79 -5.22 3.13
C ALA A 210 16.25 -5.67 3.04
N GLN A 211 16.91 -5.81 4.19
CA GLN A 211 18.31 -6.30 4.24
C GLN A 211 18.40 -7.73 3.73
N GLY A 212 17.52 -8.63 4.23
CA GLY A 212 17.49 -10.01 3.80
C GLY A 212 17.14 -10.18 2.33
N TRP A 213 16.18 -9.38 1.82
CA TRP A 213 15.83 -9.41 0.42
C TRP A 213 17.01 -8.96 -0.47
N LYS A 214 17.63 -7.84 -0.11
CA LYS A 214 18.82 -7.34 -0.83
C LYS A 214 19.99 -8.33 -0.81
N GLU A 215 20.17 -9.05 0.29
CA GLU A 215 21.23 -10.07 0.42
C GLU A 215 21.05 -11.21 -0.59
N ILE A 216 19.81 -11.67 -0.84
CA ILE A 216 19.54 -12.80 -1.74
C ILE A 216 19.25 -12.40 -3.19
N THR A 217 19.02 -11.10 -3.47
CA THR A 217 18.62 -10.63 -4.79
C THR A 217 19.49 -9.53 -5.37
N GLY A 218 20.19 -8.78 -4.52
CA GLY A 218 20.90 -7.54 -4.91
C GLY A 218 19.96 -6.35 -5.18
N GLN A 219 18.64 -6.51 -5.02
CA GLN A 219 17.63 -5.51 -5.39
C GLN A 219 16.75 -5.10 -4.20
N GLU A 220 15.99 -4.01 -4.36
CA GLU A 220 14.92 -3.65 -3.44
C GLU A 220 13.75 -4.63 -3.56
N GLY A 221 13.09 -4.92 -2.44
CA GLY A 221 11.84 -5.66 -2.36
C GLY A 221 10.71 -4.78 -1.84
N TRP A 222 9.48 -5.11 -2.22
CA TRP A 222 8.28 -4.34 -1.93
C TRP A 222 7.37 -5.11 -0.96
N GLU A 223 7.04 -4.49 0.14
CA GLU A 223 6.04 -5.02 1.07
C GLU A 223 4.66 -4.87 0.47
N ILE A 224 4.32 -3.64 0.02
CA ILE A 224 3.07 -3.36 -0.67
C ILE A 224 3.29 -2.47 -1.90
N VAL A 225 2.47 -2.71 -2.91
CA VAL A 225 2.44 -1.97 -4.18
C VAL A 225 1.00 -1.56 -4.52
N PRO A 226 0.78 -0.41 -5.17
CA PRO A 226 -0.55 0.03 -5.56
C PRO A 226 -1.05 -0.70 -6.80
N ALA A 227 -2.32 -1.09 -6.76
CA ALA A 227 -3.02 -1.71 -7.87
C ALA A 227 -4.40 -1.08 -8.09
N LEU A 228 -4.82 -1.06 -9.36
CA LEU A 228 -6.13 -0.64 -9.83
C LEU A 228 -6.83 -1.79 -10.54
N ARG A 229 -8.15 -1.81 -10.51
CA ARG A 229 -8.94 -2.67 -11.38
C ARG A 229 -8.84 -2.20 -12.84
N ALA A 230 -8.84 -3.14 -13.77
CA ALA A 230 -8.73 -2.84 -15.20
C ALA A 230 -9.94 -2.03 -15.70
N GLU A 231 -11.13 -2.26 -15.14
CA GLU A 231 -12.35 -1.53 -15.46
C GLU A 231 -12.25 -0.06 -15.06
N THR A 232 -11.61 0.22 -13.91
CA THR A 232 -11.35 1.60 -13.47
C THR A 232 -10.43 2.32 -14.44
N ILE A 233 -9.38 1.65 -14.92
CA ILE A 233 -8.47 2.21 -15.93
C ILE A 233 -9.21 2.44 -17.26
N ALA A 234 -10.09 1.52 -17.67
CA ALA A 234 -10.88 1.68 -18.88
C ALA A 234 -11.85 2.89 -18.79
N ARG A 235 -12.46 3.10 -17.62
CA ARG A 235 -13.34 4.25 -17.33
C ARG A 235 -12.59 5.56 -17.16
N LEU A 236 -11.42 5.51 -16.53
CA LEU A 236 -10.58 6.67 -16.20
C LEU A 236 -9.10 6.34 -16.52
N PRO A 237 -8.67 6.51 -17.79
CA PRO A 237 -7.31 6.13 -18.22
C PRO A 237 -6.19 6.83 -17.47
N GLU A 238 -6.44 8.05 -16.96
CA GLU A 238 -5.46 8.83 -16.18
C GLU A 238 -5.36 8.39 -14.71
N ALA A 239 -6.25 7.51 -14.20
CA ALA A 239 -6.26 7.09 -12.80
C ALA A 239 -4.90 6.57 -12.30
N PRO A 240 -4.12 5.74 -13.04
CA PRO A 240 -2.81 5.29 -12.59
C PRO A 240 -1.84 6.44 -12.33
N LYS A 241 -1.81 7.45 -13.20
CA LYS A 241 -0.93 8.63 -13.06
C LYS A 241 -1.39 9.54 -11.93
N MET A 242 -2.70 9.79 -11.81
CA MET A 242 -3.30 10.61 -10.75
C MET A 242 -3.00 10.03 -9.38
N LEU A 243 -3.25 8.72 -9.19
CA LEU A 243 -2.95 8.03 -7.94
C LEU A 243 -1.44 7.96 -7.65
N LEU A 244 -0.61 7.72 -8.67
CA LEU A 244 0.85 7.69 -8.48
C LEU A 244 1.38 9.05 -8.02
N ALA A 245 0.90 10.15 -8.59
CA ALA A 245 1.26 11.50 -8.17
C ALA A 245 0.81 11.79 -6.72
N ALA A 246 -0.42 11.40 -6.36
CA ALA A 246 -0.91 11.55 -5.00
C ALA A 246 -0.11 10.69 -3.98
N LEU A 247 0.27 9.47 -4.36
CA LEU A 247 1.15 8.62 -3.55
C LEU A 247 2.55 9.24 -3.38
N GLN A 248 3.08 9.90 -4.41
CA GLN A 248 4.35 10.63 -4.31
C GLN A 248 4.24 11.82 -3.35
N ASP A 249 3.12 12.55 -3.36
CA ASP A 249 2.85 13.61 -2.39
C ASP A 249 2.82 13.04 -0.95
N VAL A 250 2.17 11.88 -0.73
CA VAL A 250 2.17 11.19 0.56
C VAL A 250 3.58 10.79 1.00
N ALA A 251 4.38 10.21 0.10
CA ALA A 251 5.76 9.84 0.39
C ALA A 251 6.62 11.06 0.77
N ASN A 252 6.40 12.20 0.11
CA ASN A 252 7.09 13.45 0.43
C ASN A 252 6.74 13.93 1.85
N VAL A 253 5.46 13.94 2.25
CA VAL A 253 5.06 14.32 3.62
C VAL A 253 5.62 13.32 4.63
N LEU A 254 5.55 12.02 4.34
CA LEU A 254 6.06 10.98 5.22
C LEU A 254 7.55 11.16 5.55
N HIS A 255 8.37 11.52 4.56
CA HIS A 255 9.82 11.59 4.72
C HIS A 255 10.41 12.98 4.96
N LYS A 256 9.71 14.04 4.53
CA LYS A 256 10.21 15.43 4.65
C LYS A 256 9.46 16.23 5.71
N GLU A 257 8.24 15.84 6.04
CA GLU A 257 7.35 16.52 6.98
C GLU A 257 6.82 15.49 8.01
N THR A 258 7.73 14.64 8.52
CA THR A 258 7.38 13.47 9.35
C THR A 258 6.57 13.84 10.60
N ASP A 259 6.81 15.00 11.20
CA ASP A 259 6.03 15.47 12.35
C ASP A 259 4.56 15.75 11.98
N ALA A 260 4.30 16.28 10.78
CA ALA A 260 2.93 16.46 10.29
C ALA A 260 2.27 15.11 9.99
N ALA A 261 3.01 14.17 9.39
CA ALA A 261 2.54 12.79 9.16
C ALA A 261 2.23 12.07 10.48
N ASP A 262 3.08 12.21 11.51
CA ASP A 262 2.86 11.61 12.84
C ASP A 262 1.59 12.16 13.50
N LYS A 263 1.34 13.47 13.40
CA LYS A 263 0.09 14.07 13.88
C LYS A 263 -1.14 13.49 13.18
N ILE A 264 -1.12 13.36 11.86
CA ILE A 264 -2.22 12.73 11.11
C ILE A 264 -2.41 11.29 11.56
N ALA A 265 -1.33 10.54 11.77
CA ALA A 265 -1.39 9.16 12.25
C ALA A 265 -2.06 9.07 13.64
N VAL A 266 -1.67 9.94 14.58
CA VAL A 266 -2.28 10.03 15.92
C VAL A 266 -3.78 10.31 15.81
N ASP A 267 -4.15 11.31 15.03
CA ASP A 267 -5.53 11.78 14.92
C ASP A 267 -6.45 10.73 14.25
N THR A 268 -5.97 10.06 13.20
CA THR A 268 -6.80 9.19 12.34
C THR A 268 -6.73 7.71 12.70
N THR A 269 -5.57 7.21 13.15
CA THR A 269 -5.38 5.77 13.44
C THR A 269 -5.20 5.46 14.93
N LYS A 270 -5.20 6.49 15.78
CA LYS A 270 -4.92 6.38 17.24
C LYS A 270 -3.54 5.79 17.53
N LEU A 271 -2.62 5.92 16.60
CA LEU A 271 -1.23 5.53 16.80
C LEU A 271 -0.64 6.38 17.94
N PRO A 272 0.10 5.80 18.90
CA PRO A 272 0.73 6.60 19.94
C PRO A 272 1.71 7.63 19.36
N PRO A 273 1.75 8.87 19.89
CA PRO A 273 2.62 9.92 19.37
C PRO A 273 4.08 9.50 19.26
N GLY A 274 4.74 9.89 18.17
CA GLY A 274 6.16 9.63 17.89
C GLY A 274 6.47 8.21 17.37
N ILE A 275 5.47 7.33 17.24
CA ILE A 275 5.70 5.97 16.70
C ILE A 275 5.96 6.00 15.18
N LEU A 276 5.18 6.77 14.44
CA LEU A 276 5.44 6.93 13.01
C LEU A 276 6.82 7.55 12.78
N LYS A 277 7.14 8.60 13.53
CA LYS A 277 8.45 9.25 13.45
C LYS A 277 9.58 8.26 13.76
N ALA A 278 9.46 7.45 14.80
CA ALA A 278 10.48 6.43 15.14
C ALA A 278 10.65 5.39 14.02
N ALA A 279 9.58 4.98 13.35
CA ALA A 279 9.63 4.06 12.22
C ALA A 279 10.37 4.67 11.01
N VAL A 280 10.07 5.95 10.69
CA VAL A 280 10.72 6.68 9.58
C VAL A 280 12.20 6.95 9.91
N ASP A 281 12.50 7.53 11.06
CA ASP A 281 13.87 7.91 11.46
C ASP A 281 14.80 6.69 11.55
N SER A 282 14.28 5.53 11.91
CA SER A 282 15.05 4.27 11.94
C SER A 282 15.24 3.61 10.57
N GLY A 283 14.62 4.16 9.52
CA GLY A 283 14.62 3.58 8.17
C GLY A 283 13.78 2.30 8.02
N ARG A 284 12.98 1.91 9.04
CA ARG A 284 12.07 0.77 8.92
C ARG A 284 10.78 1.10 8.18
N LEU A 285 10.39 2.36 8.09
CA LEU A 285 9.29 2.77 7.23
C LEU A 285 9.80 3.61 6.07
N GLN A 286 9.85 3.00 4.89
CA GLN A 286 10.33 3.64 3.66
C GLN A 286 9.29 3.48 2.58
N MET A 287 8.70 4.60 2.16
CA MET A 287 7.79 4.66 1.02
C MET A 287 8.53 5.21 -0.20
N ILE A 288 8.72 4.37 -1.20
CA ILE A 288 9.40 4.72 -2.46
C ILE A 288 8.40 4.55 -3.60
N VAL A 289 7.98 5.67 -4.19
CA VAL A 289 6.99 5.67 -5.26
C VAL A 289 7.69 5.80 -6.61
N ARG A 290 7.56 4.76 -7.44
CA ARG A 290 8.10 4.70 -8.82
C ARG A 290 7.03 4.12 -9.75
N PRO A 291 6.97 4.55 -11.01
CA PRO A 291 6.07 3.96 -11.99
C PRO A 291 6.42 2.49 -12.27
N ALA A 292 5.41 1.60 -12.24
CA ALA A 292 5.64 0.17 -12.51
C ALA A 292 5.99 -0.14 -13.98
N TRP A 293 5.74 0.79 -14.89
CA TRP A 293 6.10 0.65 -16.31
C TRP A 293 7.57 0.96 -16.62
N GLU A 294 8.31 1.54 -15.67
CA GLU A 294 9.77 1.70 -15.80
C GLU A 294 10.46 0.33 -15.74
N PRO A 295 11.45 0.04 -16.62
CA PRO A 295 12.04 -1.29 -16.73
C PRO A 295 12.59 -1.85 -15.41
N ALA A 296 13.34 -1.05 -14.66
CA ALA A 296 13.92 -1.47 -13.38
C ALA A 296 12.87 -1.74 -12.30
N THR A 297 11.83 -0.90 -12.22
CA THR A 297 10.72 -1.06 -11.29
C THR A 297 9.90 -2.31 -11.64
N ARG A 298 9.55 -2.48 -12.92
CA ARG A 298 8.88 -3.68 -13.42
C ARG A 298 9.65 -4.94 -13.04
N GLN A 299 10.97 -4.93 -13.29
CA GLN A 299 11.83 -6.08 -12.99
C GLN A 299 11.81 -6.42 -11.50
N SER A 300 11.92 -5.44 -10.60
CA SER A 300 11.92 -5.68 -9.15
C SER A 300 10.59 -6.29 -8.66
N ILE A 301 9.44 -5.85 -9.20
CA ILE A 301 8.12 -6.40 -8.86
C ILE A 301 7.99 -7.83 -9.41
N THR A 302 8.37 -8.06 -10.68
CA THR A 302 8.26 -9.38 -11.30
C THR A 302 9.24 -10.39 -10.70
N ASP A 303 10.41 -9.97 -10.22
CA ASP A 303 11.35 -10.83 -9.51
C ASP A 303 10.74 -11.38 -8.21
N MET A 304 10.01 -10.57 -7.46
CA MET A 304 9.26 -11.03 -6.27
C MET A 304 8.25 -12.13 -6.64
N MET A 305 7.47 -11.92 -7.70
CA MET A 305 6.50 -12.90 -8.19
C MET A 305 7.17 -14.20 -8.63
N GLN A 306 8.29 -14.10 -9.36
CA GLN A 306 9.06 -15.25 -9.81
C GLN A 306 9.64 -16.07 -8.64
N ARG A 307 10.11 -15.39 -7.60
CA ARG A 307 10.61 -16.05 -6.38
C ARG A 307 9.50 -16.72 -5.60
N ALA A 308 8.29 -16.15 -5.59
CA ALA A 308 7.11 -16.81 -4.98
C ALA A 308 6.75 -18.10 -5.74
N VAL A 309 6.85 -18.11 -7.07
CA VAL A 309 6.71 -19.34 -7.88
C VAL A 309 7.80 -20.36 -7.54
N LYS A 310 9.08 -19.94 -7.52
CA LYS A 310 10.20 -20.83 -7.16
C LYS A 310 10.09 -21.38 -5.74
N ALA A 311 9.51 -20.64 -4.82
CA ALA A 311 9.27 -21.09 -3.44
C ALA A 311 8.04 -21.98 -3.28
N GLY A 312 7.33 -22.28 -4.38
CA GLY A 312 6.20 -23.19 -4.42
C GLY A 312 4.87 -22.60 -3.96
N PHE A 313 4.76 -21.27 -3.86
CA PHE A 313 3.47 -20.62 -3.53
C PHE A 313 2.51 -20.61 -4.71
N TYR A 314 3.02 -20.54 -5.94
CA TYR A 314 2.25 -20.48 -7.18
C TYR A 314 2.87 -21.39 -8.24
N GLN A 315 2.03 -21.91 -9.15
CA GLN A 315 2.49 -22.85 -10.18
C GLN A 315 3.22 -22.15 -11.35
N ALA A 316 2.83 -20.92 -11.67
CA ALA A 316 3.35 -20.19 -12.83
C ALA A 316 3.39 -18.68 -12.58
N MET A 317 4.14 -17.99 -13.44
CA MET A 317 4.09 -16.52 -13.52
C MET A 317 2.78 -16.06 -14.15
N PRO A 318 2.22 -14.91 -13.72
CA PRO A 318 1.14 -14.26 -14.44
C PRO A 318 1.65 -13.72 -15.78
N ASP A 319 0.73 -13.40 -16.69
CA ASP A 319 1.10 -12.70 -17.91
C ASP A 319 1.54 -11.24 -17.62
N ASN A 320 2.18 -10.61 -18.59
CA ASN A 320 2.73 -9.26 -18.43
C ASN A 320 1.69 -8.15 -18.22
N LYS A 321 0.40 -8.44 -18.41
CA LYS A 321 -0.69 -7.47 -18.24
C LYS A 321 -0.97 -7.16 -16.77
N ILE A 322 -0.49 -7.98 -15.84
CA ILE A 322 -0.59 -7.67 -14.41
C ILE A 322 0.10 -6.33 -14.06
N ILE A 323 1.16 -5.97 -14.78
CA ILE A 323 1.83 -4.69 -14.64
C ILE A 323 1.25 -3.70 -15.66
N TYR A 324 0.79 -2.56 -15.16
CA TYR A 324 0.29 -1.48 -16.00
C TYR A 324 1.38 -0.98 -16.96
N ALA A 325 0.98 -0.71 -18.20
CA ALA A 325 1.77 -0.01 -19.21
C ALA A 325 0.85 1.03 -19.86
N PRO A 326 1.23 2.35 -19.87
CA PRO A 326 0.44 3.43 -20.45
C PRO A 326 0.38 3.33 -21.97
#